data_50439b10ad3a32317afa427d3e1955fb
#
_entry.id   50439b10ad3a32317afa427d3e1955fb
#
_cell.length_a   1.000
_cell.length_b   1.000
_cell.length_c   1.000
_cell.angle_alpha   90.00
_cell.angle_beta   90.00
_cell.angle_gamma   90.00
#
_symmetry.space_group_name_H-M   'P 1'
#
loop_
_entity.id
_entity.type
_entity.pdbx_description
1 polymer ?
#
loop_
_entity_poly.entity_id
_entity_poly.type
_entity_poly.pdbx_seq_one_letter_code
_entity_poly.pdbx_strand_id
1 'polypeptide(L)'
;VPKDYKEAARLIRQAADQKMAVAQFTMGDLYFTGHGVDQDYIEAFKWYRLDADQKTPVALIALSGMYVNGQGVAKSPVVAYALANAVASKNKVFAGLRDKLATKLHPAQLKEGQKLTLVIAQGTTRVLDRNLAAK
;
A
#
# COMPACT_ATOMS: atom_id res chain seq x y z
N VAL A 1 12.81 -13.56 25.25
CA VAL A 1 12.82 -14.76 24.43
C VAL A 1 12.97 -14.36 22.98
N PRO A 2 14.01 -14.88 22.31
CA PRO A 2 14.15 -14.61 20.90
C PRO A 2 12.92 -15.15 20.15
N LYS A 3 12.30 -14.30 19.39
CA LYS A 3 11.19 -14.73 18.55
C LYS A 3 11.75 -15.43 17.32
N ASP A 4 11.15 -16.54 16.97
CA ASP A 4 11.53 -17.22 15.75
C ASP A 4 10.77 -16.57 14.57
N TYR A 5 11.30 -15.45 14.12
CA TYR A 5 10.68 -14.71 13.02
C TYR A 5 10.71 -15.51 11.71
N LYS A 6 11.74 -16.35 11.51
CA LYS A 6 11.83 -17.17 10.29
C LYS A 6 10.70 -18.18 10.22
N GLU A 7 10.43 -18.87 11.33
CA GLU A 7 9.34 -19.85 11.36
C GLU A 7 7.98 -19.16 11.26
N ALA A 8 7.82 -18.03 11.95
CA ALA A 8 6.59 -17.26 11.85
C ALA A 8 6.36 -16.80 10.41
N ALA A 9 7.40 -16.29 9.75
CA ALA A 9 7.30 -15.84 8.37
C ALA A 9 6.89 -16.99 7.44
N ARG A 10 7.43 -18.18 7.68
CA ARG A 10 7.09 -19.38 6.88
C ARG A 10 5.61 -19.71 6.99
N LEU A 11 5.09 -19.74 8.20
CA LEU A 11 3.68 -20.06 8.46
C LEU A 11 2.74 -18.98 7.89
N ILE A 12 3.11 -17.72 8.07
CA ILE A 12 2.33 -16.60 7.57
C ILE A 12 2.32 -16.64 6.03
N ARG A 13 3.46 -16.98 5.41
CA ARG A 13 3.52 -17.09 3.95
C ARG A 13 2.56 -18.17 3.43
N GLN A 14 2.47 -19.31 4.13
CA GLN A 14 1.52 -20.36 3.72
C GLN A 14 0.09 -19.83 3.71
N ALA A 15 -0.29 -19.08 4.74
CA ALA A 15 -1.63 -18.48 4.80
C ALA A 15 -1.82 -17.40 3.73
N ALA A 16 -0.78 -16.58 3.49
CA ALA A 16 -0.83 -15.53 2.48
C ALA A 16 -0.95 -16.09 1.07
N ASP A 17 -0.28 -17.21 0.80
CA ASP A 17 -0.38 -17.90 -0.50
C ASP A 17 -1.79 -18.45 -0.74
N GLN A 18 -2.57 -18.64 0.33
CA GLN A 18 -3.97 -19.05 0.25
C GLN A 18 -4.91 -17.82 0.21
N LYS A 19 -4.36 -16.64 -0.07
CA LYS A 19 -5.09 -15.39 -0.27
C LYS A 19 -5.79 -14.86 1.00
N MET A 20 -5.30 -15.19 2.18
CA MET A 20 -5.79 -14.60 3.42
C MET A 20 -5.27 -13.15 3.52
N ALA A 21 -6.19 -12.19 3.54
CA ALA A 21 -5.85 -10.76 3.49
C ALA A 21 -4.93 -10.34 4.66
N VAL A 22 -5.26 -10.76 5.88
CA VAL A 22 -4.44 -10.42 7.05
C VAL A 22 -3.03 -10.97 6.89
N ALA A 23 -2.89 -12.19 6.38
CA ALA A 23 -1.59 -12.82 6.19
C ALA A 23 -0.80 -12.11 5.08
N GLN A 24 -1.45 -11.68 4.02
CA GLN A 24 -0.81 -10.91 2.96
C GLN A 24 -0.27 -9.58 3.48
N PHE A 25 -1.06 -8.87 4.27
CA PHE A 25 -0.63 -7.62 4.89
C PHE A 25 0.56 -7.87 5.81
N THR A 26 0.49 -8.93 6.62
CA THR A 26 1.58 -9.27 7.55
C THR A 26 2.86 -9.62 6.79
N MET A 27 2.76 -10.34 5.66
CA MET A 27 3.95 -10.58 4.84
C MET A 27 4.55 -9.27 4.33
N GLY A 28 3.69 -8.32 3.95
CA GLY A 28 4.16 -6.99 3.57
C GLY A 28 4.96 -6.33 4.69
N ASP A 29 4.45 -6.39 5.92
CA ASP A 29 5.13 -5.83 7.08
C ASP A 29 6.47 -6.52 7.35
N LEU A 30 6.53 -7.84 7.23
CA LEU A 30 7.76 -8.59 7.45
C LEU A 30 8.86 -8.17 6.46
N TYR A 31 8.50 -8.03 5.19
CA TYR A 31 9.46 -7.55 4.19
C TYR A 31 9.81 -6.08 4.36
N PHE A 32 8.85 -5.27 4.81
CA PHE A 32 9.09 -3.86 5.06
C PHE A 32 10.11 -3.66 6.19
N THR A 33 10.01 -4.46 7.24
CA THR A 33 10.86 -4.34 8.43
C THR A 33 12.08 -5.25 8.41
N GLY A 34 12.05 -6.32 7.64
CA GLY A 34 13.12 -7.31 7.63
C GLY A 34 13.06 -8.29 8.79
N HIS A 35 11.86 -8.58 9.29
CA HIS A 35 11.68 -9.56 10.37
C HIS A 35 11.41 -10.95 9.79
N GLY A 36 12.36 -11.86 9.97
CA GLY A 36 12.24 -13.24 9.49
C GLY A 36 12.51 -13.44 8.01
N VAL A 37 12.66 -12.34 7.28
CA VAL A 37 13.03 -12.30 5.87
C VAL A 37 13.97 -11.11 5.67
N ASP A 38 14.73 -11.09 4.58
CA ASP A 38 15.54 -9.94 4.24
C ASP A 38 14.62 -8.76 3.89
N GLN A 39 14.96 -7.57 4.41
CA GLN A 39 14.17 -6.38 4.10
C GLN A 39 14.14 -6.14 2.60
N ASP A 40 12.93 -5.92 2.07
CA ASP A 40 12.74 -5.70 0.65
C ASP A 40 11.46 -4.90 0.43
N TYR A 41 11.61 -3.62 0.13
CA TYR A 41 10.44 -2.74 -0.09
C TYR A 41 9.65 -3.13 -1.33
N ILE A 42 10.30 -3.66 -2.35
CA ILE A 42 9.60 -4.09 -3.57
C ILE A 42 8.70 -5.28 -3.25
N GLU A 43 9.23 -6.23 -2.50
CA GLU A 43 8.45 -7.39 -2.07
C GLU A 43 7.31 -6.96 -1.13
N ALA A 44 7.59 -6.04 -0.20
CA ALA A 44 6.57 -5.49 0.69
C ALA A 44 5.43 -4.85 -0.12
N PHE A 45 5.77 -4.09 -1.15
CA PHE A 45 4.79 -3.46 -2.03
C PHE A 45 3.88 -4.50 -2.68
N LYS A 46 4.46 -5.59 -3.19
CA LYS A 46 3.69 -6.65 -3.85
C LYS A 46 2.66 -7.28 -2.92
N TRP A 47 3.07 -7.56 -1.67
CA TRP A 47 2.16 -8.15 -0.69
C TRP A 47 1.06 -7.18 -0.27
N TYR A 48 1.41 -5.91 -0.01
CA TYR A 48 0.41 -4.89 0.32
C TYR A 48 -0.58 -4.70 -0.83
N ARG A 49 -0.10 -4.76 -2.07
CA ARG A 49 -0.99 -4.62 -3.22
C ARG A 49 -1.97 -5.78 -3.33
N LEU A 50 -1.52 -7.00 -3.06
CA LEU A 50 -2.41 -8.16 -3.06
C LEU A 50 -3.51 -8.00 -2.01
N ASP A 51 -3.16 -7.52 -0.81
CA ASP A 51 -4.16 -7.26 0.21
C ASP A 51 -5.07 -6.09 -0.20
N ALA A 52 -4.53 -5.06 -0.82
CA ALA A 52 -5.32 -3.93 -1.28
C ALA A 52 -6.36 -4.34 -2.32
N ASP A 53 -6.07 -5.34 -3.14
CA ASP A 53 -7.05 -5.88 -4.09
C ASP A 53 -8.24 -6.52 -3.37
N GLN A 54 -8.08 -6.88 -2.09
CA GLN A 54 -9.16 -7.36 -1.25
C GLN A 54 -9.87 -6.21 -0.51
N LYS A 55 -9.56 -4.96 -0.89
CA LYS A 55 -10.20 -3.73 -0.40
C LYS A 55 -9.99 -3.47 1.09
N THR A 56 -8.87 -3.89 1.64
CA THR A 56 -8.56 -3.58 3.04
C THR A 56 -7.96 -2.18 3.16
N PRO A 57 -8.52 -1.33 4.05
CA PRO A 57 -8.04 0.05 4.20
C PRO A 57 -6.58 0.14 4.62
N VAL A 58 -6.12 -0.75 5.49
CA VAL A 58 -4.75 -0.70 6.01
C VAL A 58 -3.71 -0.87 4.90
N ALA A 59 -4.00 -1.74 3.90
CA ALA A 59 -3.11 -1.94 2.78
C ALA A 59 -3.01 -0.70 1.89
N LEU A 60 -4.14 -0.05 1.64
CA LEU A 60 -4.16 1.18 0.85
C LEU A 60 -3.35 2.29 1.53
N ILE A 61 -3.46 2.41 2.85
CA ILE A 61 -2.70 3.40 3.62
C ILE A 61 -1.20 3.05 3.62
N ALA A 62 -0.85 1.78 3.76
CA ALA A 62 0.55 1.35 3.69
C ALA A 62 1.16 1.71 2.33
N LEU A 63 0.44 1.44 1.24
CA LEU A 63 0.88 1.81 -0.10
C LEU A 63 1.02 3.32 -0.25
N SER A 64 0.07 4.09 0.29
CA SER A 64 0.14 5.56 0.26
C SER A 64 1.45 6.05 0.89
N GLY A 65 1.81 5.51 2.05
CA GLY A 65 3.07 5.85 2.72
C GLY A 65 4.30 5.53 1.87
N MET A 66 4.28 4.40 1.18
CA MET A 66 5.39 4.01 0.31
C MET A 66 5.57 5.01 -0.84
N TYR A 67 4.47 5.51 -1.42
CA TYR A 67 4.54 6.52 -2.47
C TYR A 67 4.97 7.89 -1.94
N VAL A 68 4.63 8.21 -0.69
CA VAL A 68 5.12 9.45 -0.06
C VAL A 68 6.64 9.41 0.08
N ASN A 69 7.18 8.27 0.49
CA ASN A 69 8.60 8.13 0.84
C ASN A 69 9.46 7.55 -0.28
N GLY A 70 8.87 7.07 -1.35
CA GLY A 70 9.62 6.44 -2.42
C GLY A 70 10.24 5.11 -2.02
N GLN A 71 9.53 4.29 -1.26
CA GLN A 71 10.00 2.98 -0.78
C GLN A 71 9.48 1.88 -1.70
N GLY A 72 10.39 1.30 -2.49
CA GLY A 72 10.02 0.26 -3.44
C GLY A 72 9.31 0.77 -4.70
N VAL A 73 8.93 2.03 -4.73
CA VAL A 73 8.29 2.71 -5.86
C VAL A 73 8.86 4.13 -5.95
N ALA A 74 8.73 4.75 -7.10
CA ALA A 74 9.07 6.17 -7.24
C ALA A 74 8.10 7.02 -6.45
N LYS A 75 8.59 8.08 -5.80
CA LYS A 75 7.73 9.02 -5.10
C LYS A 75 6.65 9.53 -6.04
N SER A 76 5.42 9.55 -5.57
CA SER A 76 4.31 10.13 -6.32
C SER A 76 3.28 10.70 -5.35
N PRO A 77 3.32 12.00 -5.11
CA PRO A 77 2.30 12.64 -4.26
C PRO A 77 0.88 12.43 -4.78
N VAL A 78 0.73 12.36 -6.10
CA VAL A 78 -0.59 12.14 -6.73
C VAL A 78 -1.14 10.77 -6.37
N VAL A 79 -0.32 9.73 -6.52
CA VAL A 79 -0.73 8.36 -6.20
C VAL A 79 -0.97 8.22 -4.69
N ALA A 80 -0.10 8.81 -3.87
CA ALA A 80 -0.26 8.78 -2.42
C ALA A 80 -1.59 9.40 -2.00
N TYR A 81 -1.93 10.56 -2.57
CA TYR A 81 -3.22 11.22 -2.33
C TYR A 81 -4.39 10.32 -2.76
N ALA A 82 -4.30 9.75 -3.96
CA ALA A 82 -5.40 8.94 -4.51
C ALA A 82 -5.71 7.73 -3.62
N LEU A 83 -4.67 7.07 -3.12
CA LEU A 83 -4.82 5.94 -2.21
C LEU A 83 -5.47 6.37 -0.89
N ALA A 84 -4.97 7.46 -0.29
CA ALA A 84 -5.53 7.97 0.94
C ALA A 84 -6.97 8.45 0.76
N ASN A 85 -7.27 9.09 -0.37
CA ASN A 85 -8.61 9.56 -0.67
C ASN A 85 -9.61 8.41 -0.83
N ALA A 86 -9.18 7.31 -1.45
CA ALA A 86 -10.03 6.12 -1.59
C ALA A 86 -10.44 5.56 -0.23
N VAL A 87 -9.54 5.58 0.75
CA VAL A 87 -9.85 5.15 2.11
C VAL A 87 -10.70 6.18 2.84
N ALA A 88 -10.34 7.47 2.73
CA ALA A 88 -11.00 8.54 3.44
C ALA A 88 -12.46 8.69 3.04
N SER A 89 -12.81 8.34 1.80
CA SER A 89 -14.19 8.41 1.32
C SER A 89 -15.12 7.48 2.10
N LYS A 90 -14.57 6.42 2.69
CA LYS A 90 -15.33 5.43 3.46
C LYS A 90 -15.03 5.46 4.96
N ASN A 91 -13.93 6.08 5.36
CA ASN A 91 -13.50 6.11 6.75
C ASN A 91 -12.92 7.49 7.08
N LYS A 92 -13.69 8.27 7.83
CA LYS A 92 -13.35 9.66 8.15
C LYS A 92 -12.06 9.80 8.98
N VAL A 93 -11.63 8.73 9.64
CA VAL A 93 -10.37 8.75 10.41
C VAL A 93 -9.19 9.13 9.51
N PHE A 94 -9.24 8.77 8.23
CA PHE A 94 -8.15 9.02 7.28
C PHE A 94 -8.31 10.34 6.50
N ALA A 95 -9.37 11.11 6.80
CA ALA A 95 -9.59 12.39 6.11
C ALA A 95 -8.46 13.38 6.36
N GLY A 96 -7.91 13.40 7.57
CA GLY A 96 -6.79 14.28 7.89
C GLY A 96 -5.55 13.99 7.07
N LEU A 97 -5.23 12.72 6.87
CA LEU A 97 -4.10 12.31 6.03
C LEU A 97 -4.34 12.74 4.58
N ARG A 98 -5.53 12.45 4.05
CA ARG A 98 -5.90 12.86 2.69
C ARG A 98 -5.74 14.36 2.50
N ASP A 99 -6.25 15.15 3.44
CA ASP A 99 -6.23 16.60 3.34
C ASP A 99 -4.80 17.15 3.40
N LYS A 100 -3.97 16.56 4.25
CA LYS A 100 -2.57 16.92 4.34
C LYS A 100 -1.84 16.65 3.03
N LEU A 101 -2.09 15.49 2.40
CA LEU A 101 -1.50 15.16 1.11
C LEU A 101 -2.01 16.08 0.01
N ALA A 102 -3.28 16.48 0.06
CA ALA A 102 -3.87 17.38 -0.93
C ALA A 102 -3.18 18.75 -0.95
N THR A 103 -2.72 19.25 0.20
CA THR A 103 -2.05 20.55 0.28
C THR A 103 -0.74 20.59 -0.51
N LYS A 104 -0.16 19.44 -0.84
CA LYS A 104 1.10 19.36 -1.58
C LYS A 104 0.88 19.25 -3.09
N LEU A 105 -0.37 19.23 -3.53
CA LEU A 105 -0.72 19.08 -4.94
C LEU A 105 -1.21 20.40 -5.51
N HIS A 106 -0.75 20.77 -6.73
CA HIS A 106 -1.41 21.84 -7.46
C HIS A 106 -2.71 21.35 -8.09
N PRO A 107 -3.56 22.31 -8.56
CA PRO A 107 -4.92 21.95 -9.03
C PRO A 107 -4.95 20.84 -10.08
N ALA A 108 -4.01 20.82 -11.03
CA ALA A 108 -3.96 19.80 -12.06
C ALA A 108 -3.65 18.41 -11.47
N GLN A 109 -2.73 18.37 -10.51
CA GLN A 109 -2.37 17.11 -9.82
C GLN A 109 -3.53 16.63 -8.95
N LEU A 110 -4.21 17.53 -8.28
CA LEU A 110 -5.37 17.19 -7.46
C LEU A 110 -6.46 16.54 -8.32
N LYS A 111 -6.72 17.12 -9.48
CA LYS A 111 -7.71 16.60 -10.43
C LYS A 111 -7.32 15.19 -10.91
N GLU A 112 -6.05 15.01 -11.25
CA GLU A 112 -5.53 13.70 -11.66
C GLU A 112 -5.66 12.68 -10.53
N GLY A 113 -5.32 13.08 -9.30
CA GLY A 113 -5.45 12.22 -8.13
C GLY A 113 -6.89 11.83 -7.86
N GLN A 114 -7.83 12.75 -8.05
CA GLN A 114 -9.25 12.45 -7.89
C GLN A 114 -9.74 11.43 -8.92
N LYS A 115 -9.27 11.52 -10.16
CA LYS A 115 -9.59 10.54 -11.20
C LYS A 115 -9.02 9.17 -10.85
N LEU A 116 -7.78 9.13 -10.39
CA LEU A 116 -7.13 7.88 -10.00
C LEU A 116 -7.84 7.24 -8.80
N THR A 117 -8.35 8.06 -7.88
CA THR A 117 -9.14 7.57 -6.74
C THR A 117 -10.31 6.72 -7.20
N LEU A 118 -11.01 7.13 -8.25
CA LEU A 118 -12.16 6.39 -8.77
C LEU A 118 -11.74 5.00 -9.27
N VAL A 119 -10.59 4.91 -9.92
CA VAL A 119 -10.06 3.63 -10.41
C VAL A 119 -9.73 2.71 -9.24
N ILE A 120 -9.06 3.25 -8.23
CA ILE A 120 -8.69 2.48 -7.03
C ILE A 120 -9.93 2.02 -6.27
N ALA A 121 -10.93 2.90 -6.13
CA ALA A 121 -12.17 2.59 -5.43
C ALA A 121 -12.97 1.47 -6.09
N GLN A 122 -12.78 1.26 -7.38
CA GLN A 122 -13.42 0.16 -8.12
C GLN A 122 -12.72 -1.18 -7.87
N GLY A 123 -11.69 -1.20 -7.03
CA GLY A 123 -11.03 -2.43 -6.63
C GLY A 123 -9.89 -2.87 -7.54
N THR A 124 -9.38 -1.97 -8.37
CA THR A 124 -8.23 -2.30 -9.20
C THR A 124 -7.00 -1.49 -8.78
N THR A 125 -5.92 -2.20 -8.52
CA THR A 125 -4.62 -1.60 -8.26
C THR A 125 -3.64 -1.86 -9.40
N ARG A 126 -4.12 -2.36 -10.54
CA ARG A 126 -3.25 -2.65 -11.69
C ARG A 126 -2.49 -1.43 -12.18
N VAL A 127 -3.06 -0.24 -12.03
CA VAL A 127 -2.38 0.99 -12.39
C VAL A 127 -1.09 1.19 -11.57
N LEU A 128 -1.04 0.66 -10.36
CA LEU A 128 0.14 0.74 -9.52
C LEU A 128 1.28 -0.13 -10.05
N ASP A 129 0.95 -1.27 -10.67
CA ASP A 129 1.95 -2.12 -11.29
C ASP A 129 2.71 -1.40 -12.39
N ARG A 130 2.04 -0.53 -13.15
CA ARG A 130 2.69 0.27 -14.19
C ARG A 130 3.75 1.18 -13.59
N ASN A 131 3.42 1.83 -12.46
CA ASN A 131 4.37 2.69 -11.77
C ASN A 131 5.57 1.90 -11.26
N LEU A 132 5.34 0.69 -10.77
CA LEU A 132 6.41 -0.18 -10.31
C LEU A 132 7.28 -0.64 -11.48
N ALA A 133 6.67 -1.02 -12.59
CA ALA A 133 7.39 -1.49 -13.76
C ALA A 133 8.20 -0.38 -14.44
N ALA A 134 7.79 0.87 -14.29
CA ALA A 134 8.48 2.02 -14.87
C ALA A 134 9.81 2.35 -14.17
N LYS A 135 10.06 1.76 -13.01
CA LYS A 135 11.34 1.89 -12.32
C LYS A 135 12.37 1.02 -12.98
#